data_13176b9906a2663b8fd7e37b645ea5ee
#
_entry.id   13176b9906a2663b8fd7e37b645ea5ee
#
_cell.length_a   1.000
_cell.length_b   1.000
_cell.length_c   1.000
_cell.angle_alpha   90.00
_cell.angle_beta   90.00
_cell.angle_gamma   90.00
#
_symmetry.space_group_name_H-M   'P 1'
#
loop_
_entity.id
_entity.type
_entity.pdbx_description
1 polymer ?
#
loop_
_entity_poly.entity_id
_entity_poly.type
_entity_poly.pdbx_seq_one_letter_code
_entity_poly.pdbx_strand_id
1 'polypeptide(L)'
;MKLVLHLSHYNWAAAPEQYAEVLSDVAAQAEEGGLDGIAVADHVWQHPIMGGPEADLLEAYTTLAYLAARTRSVRLVTVVTGVHFRHPAVLAKTVTSLDVLSGGRAWLGIGAGHYEEECTGLGVPFPPLAERFELLEETLGVCTRLWSGEHGDDGAFHGQHVDAARLLHLPQALQRPHPPILIAGTGERRTLPLVARYGDACSLRPGPEIPAQLDTLRQLCDEAGRDVAEIERTCAYAFDPDDGGPQCEQLLDQLRWLAGLGIDTVIGRVDGDDPRRAVDRLARHVVPRADEIEPA
;
A
#
# COMPACT_ATOMS: atom_id res chain seq x y z
N MET A 1 -18.12 0.11 -0.80
CA MET A 1 -16.80 0.18 -0.13
C MET A 1 -15.81 -0.69 -0.88
N LYS A 2 -14.62 -0.20 -1.17
CA LYS A 2 -13.57 -0.95 -1.88
C LYS A 2 -12.83 -1.90 -0.96
N LEU A 3 -12.45 -3.07 -1.48
CA LEU A 3 -11.68 -4.07 -0.74
C LEU A 3 -10.39 -4.43 -1.48
N VAL A 4 -9.26 -4.35 -0.78
CA VAL A 4 -7.93 -4.71 -1.28
C VAL A 4 -7.39 -5.88 -0.48
N LEU A 5 -6.99 -6.95 -1.15
CA LEU A 5 -6.37 -8.12 -0.53
C LEU A 5 -4.92 -7.82 -0.16
N HIS A 6 -4.55 -7.99 1.10
CA HIS A 6 -3.17 -7.83 1.55
C HIS A 6 -2.50 -9.21 1.76
N LEU A 7 -1.62 -9.57 0.86
CA LEU A 7 -0.75 -10.73 0.97
C LEU A 7 0.46 -10.36 1.85
N SER A 8 0.28 -10.46 3.16
CA SER A 8 1.25 -10.01 4.17
C SER A 8 2.15 -11.11 4.72
N HIS A 9 1.85 -12.38 4.43
CA HIS A 9 2.62 -13.53 4.90
C HIS A 9 2.50 -14.71 3.95
N TYR A 10 3.42 -15.67 4.09
CA TYR A 10 3.49 -16.90 3.32
C TYR A 10 3.47 -18.15 4.24
N ASN A 11 2.79 -18.04 5.40
CA ASN A 11 2.61 -19.14 6.36
C ASN A 11 1.58 -20.15 5.85
N TRP A 12 1.70 -20.49 4.57
CA TRP A 12 0.80 -21.39 3.87
C TRP A 12 1.27 -22.85 4.04
N ALA A 13 0.36 -23.82 3.88
CA ALA A 13 0.72 -25.22 3.83
C ALA A 13 1.51 -25.62 2.57
N ALA A 14 1.66 -24.68 1.63
CA ALA A 14 2.38 -24.85 0.38
C ALA A 14 3.90 -24.70 0.59
N ALA A 15 4.68 -25.52 -0.09
CA ALA A 15 6.13 -25.36 -0.17
C ALA A 15 6.52 -24.20 -1.12
N PRO A 16 7.73 -23.60 -0.98
CA PRO A 16 8.16 -22.48 -1.81
C PRO A 16 8.06 -22.72 -3.32
N GLU A 17 8.24 -23.94 -3.78
CA GLU A 17 8.10 -24.33 -5.20
C GLU A 17 6.68 -24.14 -5.73
N GLN A 18 5.68 -24.08 -4.84
CA GLN A 18 4.27 -23.92 -5.16
C GLN A 18 3.79 -22.46 -5.05
N TYR A 19 4.59 -21.55 -4.49
CA TYR A 19 4.16 -20.16 -4.25
C TYR A 19 3.73 -19.45 -5.53
N ALA A 20 4.40 -19.70 -6.65
CA ALA A 20 4.02 -19.11 -7.93
C ALA A 20 2.62 -19.53 -8.38
N GLU A 21 2.25 -20.79 -8.18
CA GLU A 21 0.91 -21.30 -8.48
C GLU A 21 -0.14 -20.72 -7.53
N VAL A 22 0.12 -20.76 -6.21
CA VAL A 22 -0.78 -20.20 -5.19
C VAL A 22 -1.04 -18.72 -5.45
N LEU A 23 0.02 -17.93 -5.71
CA LEU A 23 -0.10 -16.50 -6.02
C LEU A 23 -0.91 -16.25 -7.30
N SER A 24 -0.72 -17.09 -8.33
CA SER A 24 -1.48 -16.99 -9.57
C SER A 24 -2.97 -17.26 -9.37
N ASP A 25 -3.29 -18.30 -8.59
CA ASP A 25 -4.67 -18.67 -8.27
C ASP A 25 -5.35 -17.59 -7.44
N VAL A 26 -4.67 -17.10 -6.39
CA VAL A 26 -5.16 -16.02 -5.51
C VAL A 26 -5.40 -14.74 -6.30
N ALA A 27 -4.48 -14.39 -7.22
CA ALA A 27 -4.63 -13.21 -8.05
C ALA A 27 -5.84 -13.29 -8.99
N ALA A 28 -6.04 -14.46 -9.64
CA ALA A 28 -7.19 -14.70 -10.49
C ALA A 28 -8.51 -14.66 -9.69
N GLN A 29 -8.55 -15.34 -8.54
CA GLN A 29 -9.73 -15.34 -7.67
C GLN A 29 -10.06 -13.95 -7.12
N ALA A 30 -9.04 -13.15 -6.76
CA ALA A 30 -9.23 -11.77 -6.29
C ALA A 30 -9.84 -10.89 -7.39
N GLU A 31 -9.30 -10.98 -8.62
CA GLU A 31 -9.79 -10.20 -9.76
C GLU A 31 -11.20 -10.63 -10.19
N GLU A 32 -11.42 -11.94 -10.39
CA GLU A 32 -12.72 -12.50 -10.77
C GLU A 32 -13.78 -12.31 -9.68
N GLY A 33 -13.36 -12.29 -8.43
CA GLY A 33 -14.20 -12.05 -7.26
C GLY A 33 -14.54 -10.59 -7.00
N GLY A 34 -14.04 -9.65 -7.81
CA GLY A 34 -14.37 -8.23 -7.71
C GLY A 34 -13.60 -7.46 -6.63
N LEU A 35 -12.47 -7.98 -6.15
CA LEU A 35 -11.59 -7.21 -5.28
C LEU A 35 -10.91 -6.07 -6.06
N ASP A 36 -10.78 -4.90 -5.44
CA ASP A 36 -10.24 -3.69 -6.10
C ASP A 36 -8.73 -3.71 -6.27
N GLY A 37 -8.02 -4.53 -5.51
CA GLY A 37 -6.57 -4.56 -5.58
C GLY A 37 -5.92 -5.68 -4.78
N ILE A 38 -4.61 -5.83 -5.01
CA ILE A 38 -3.73 -6.71 -4.27
C ILE A 38 -2.58 -5.88 -3.71
N ALA A 39 -2.37 -6.01 -2.41
CA ALA A 39 -1.30 -5.37 -1.66
C ALA A 39 -0.29 -6.41 -1.19
N VAL A 40 0.98 -6.02 -1.07
CA VAL A 40 2.03 -6.84 -0.46
C VAL A 40 2.82 -6.04 0.58
N ALA A 41 3.34 -6.73 1.60
CA ALA A 41 4.26 -6.12 2.56
C ALA A 41 5.65 -5.96 1.92
N ASP A 42 6.34 -4.86 2.22
CA ASP A 42 7.71 -4.61 1.76
C ASP A 42 8.69 -4.69 2.92
N HIS A 43 9.03 -5.91 3.27
CA HIS A 43 10.06 -6.31 4.24
C HIS A 43 10.99 -7.33 3.60
N VAL A 44 12.16 -7.54 4.17
CA VAL A 44 13.11 -8.60 3.82
C VAL A 44 12.95 -9.80 4.76
N TRP A 45 12.71 -9.51 6.04
CA TRP A 45 12.33 -10.50 7.04
C TRP A 45 10.84 -10.40 7.34
N GLN A 46 10.23 -11.52 7.63
CA GLN A 46 8.84 -11.51 8.06
C GLN A 46 8.69 -10.82 9.42
N HIS A 47 7.67 -9.97 9.52
CA HIS A 47 7.40 -9.23 10.75
C HIS A 47 6.98 -10.18 11.90
N PRO A 48 7.39 -9.93 13.17
CA PRO A 48 7.09 -10.79 14.31
C PRO A 48 5.62 -11.17 14.47
N ILE A 49 4.68 -10.25 14.20
CA ILE A 49 3.24 -10.52 14.26
C ILE A 49 2.71 -11.41 13.13
N MET A 50 3.53 -11.68 12.11
CA MET A 50 3.19 -12.49 10.93
C MET A 50 3.99 -13.80 10.86
N GLY A 51 4.58 -14.24 11.97
CA GLY A 51 5.36 -15.47 12.04
C GLY A 51 6.84 -15.26 12.39
N GLY A 52 7.33 -14.03 12.36
CA GLY A 52 8.71 -13.70 12.74
C GLY A 52 9.72 -13.93 11.61
N PRO A 53 11.01 -13.55 11.87
CA PRO A 53 12.05 -13.48 10.83
C PRO A 53 12.39 -14.83 10.19
N GLU A 54 12.00 -15.94 10.81
CA GLU A 54 12.19 -17.30 10.29
C GLU A 54 11.08 -17.74 9.30
N ALA A 55 10.00 -16.94 9.16
CA ALA A 55 8.92 -17.25 8.24
C ALA A 55 9.22 -16.69 6.84
N ASP A 56 8.71 -17.38 5.82
CA ASP A 56 8.94 -16.99 4.43
C ASP A 56 8.31 -15.65 4.09
N LEU A 57 9.02 -14.87 3.29
CA LEU A 57 8.55 -13.63 2.68
C LEU A 57 9.21 -13.44 1.32
N LEU A 58 8.43 -13.04 0.31
CA LEU A 58 8.96 -12.70 -1.01
C LEU A 58 9.15 -11.18 -1.14
N GLU A 59 10.14 -10.76 -1.94
CA GLU A 59 10.41 -9.35 -2.22
C GLU A 59 9.20 -8.69 -2.90
N ALA A 60 8.79 -7.54 -2.39
CA ALA A 60 7.53 -6.90 -2.71
C ALA A 60 7.34 -6.58 -4.20
N TYR A 61 8.26 -5.86 -4.81
CA TYR A 61 8.10 -5.40 -6.20
C TYR A 61 8.26 -6.52 -7.22
N THR A 62 9.09 -7.52 -6.90
CA THR A 62 9.19 -8.76 -7.69
C THR A 62 7.87 -9.52 -7.65
N THR A 63 7.25 -9.63 -6.48
CA THR A 63 5.93 -10.25 -6.31
C THR A 63 4.85 -9.47 -7.06
N LEU A 64 4.80 -8.14 -6.91
CA LEU A 64 3.84 -7.30 -7.64
C LEU A 64 4.02 -7.39 -9.16
N ALA A 65 5.24 -7.47 -9.67
CA ALA A 65 5.50 -7.65 -11.10
C ALA A 65 4.99 -9.02 -11.61
N TYR A 66 5.17 -10.07 -10.80
CA TYR A 66 4.58 -11.38 -11.10
C TYR A 66 3.05 -11.32 -11.15
N LEU A 67 2.42 -10.70 -10.15
CA LEU A 67 0.96 -10.52 -10.07
C LEU A 67 0.43 -9.63 -11.22
N ALA A 68 1.18 -8.61 -11.63
CA ALA A 68 0.85 -7.76 -12.78
C ALA A 68 0.68 -8.57 -14.08
N ALA A 69 1.53 -9.57 -14.27
CA ALA A 69 1.46 -10.46 -15.44
C ALA A 69 0.29 -11.48 -15.39
N ARG A 70 -0.31 -11.67 -14.21
CA ARG A 70 -1.41 -12.62 -13.97
C ARG A 70 -2.78 -11.97 -13.90
N THR A 71 -2.84 -10.65 -13.80
CA THR A 71 -4.06 -9.85 -13.61
C THR A 71 -4.22 -8.78 -14.69
N ARG A 72 -5.40 -8.17 -14.81
CA ARG A 72 -5.73 -7.15 -15.83
C ARG A 72 -6.29 -5.86 -15.25
N SER A 73 -6.99 -5.91 -14.11
CA SER A 73 -7.78 -4.79 -13.58
C SER A 73 -7.42 -4.39 -12.14
N VAL A 74 -7.04 -5.33 -11.29
CA VAL A 74 -6.74 -5.05 -9.87
C VAL A 74 -5.55 -4.11 -9.72
N ARG A 75 -5.66 -3.12 -8.82
CA ARG A 75 -4.52 -2.27 -8.43
C ARG A 75 -3.45 -3.09 -7.71
N LEU A 76 -2.20 -2.64 -7.81
CA LEU A 76 -1.03 -3.32 -7.26
C LEU A 76 -0.28 -2.34 -6.37
N VAL A 77 -0.22 -2.60 -5.07
CA VAL A 77 0.29 -1.63 -4.09
C VAL A 77 1.19 -2.30 -3.05
N THR A 78 2.24 -1.61 -2.63
CA THR A 78 2.97 -1.99 -1.40
C THR A 78 2.26 -1.43 -0.17
N VAL A 79 2.19 -2.20 0.93
CA VAL A 79 1.63 -1.74 2.22
C VAL A 79 2.58 -2.07 3.36
N VAL A 80 3.62 -1.26 3.61
CA VAL A 80 4.09 -0.16 2.76
C VAL A 80 5.61 -0.24 2.64
N THR A 81 6.19 0.32 1.58
CA THR A 81 7.65 0.46 1.45
C THR A 81 8.21 1.31 2.58
N GLY A 82 9.19 0.80 3.31
CA GLY A 82 9.99 1.59 4.23
C GLY A 82 10.96 2.50 3.46
N VAL A 83 10.93 3.80 3.73
CA VAL A 83 11.71 4.80 2.99
C VAL A 83 13.23 4.52 2.96
N HIS A 84 13.74 3.79 3.95
CA HIS A 84 15.16 3.47 4.12
C HIS A 84 15.64 2.28 3.26
N PHE A 85 14.73 1.50 2.65
CA PHE A 85 15.11 0.31 1.87
C PHE A 85 15.66 0.63 0.48
N ARG A 86 15.25 1.72 -0.15
CA ARG A 86 15.63 2.03 -1.54
C ARG A 86 15.96 3.50 -1.74
N HIS A 87 16.96 3.74 -2.55
CA HIS A 87 17.25 5.11 -3.02
C HIS A 87 16.02 5.65 -3.80
N PRO A 88 15.57 6.91 -3.58
CA PRO A 88 14.36 7.47 -4.17
C PRO A 88 14.25 7.32 -5.69
N ALA A 89 15.35 7.54 -6.42
CA ALA A 89 15.36 7.40 -7.87
C ALA A 89 15.16 5.95 -8.33
N VAL A 90 15.71 4.97 -7.58
CA VAL A 90 15.48 3.54 -7.84
C VAL A 90 14.04 3.17 -7.53
N LEU A 91 13.49 3.67 -6.42
CA LEU A 91 12.10 3.44 -6.05
C LEU A 91 11.14 3.99 -7.13
N ALA A 92 11.31 5.25 -7.54
CA ALA A 92 10.51 5.84 -8.62
C ALA A 92 10.59 5.03 -9.92
N LYS A 93 11.80 4.56 -10.29
CA LYS A 93 11.97 3.71 -11.48
C LYS A 93 11.27 2.37 -11.34
N THR A 94 11.34 1.75 -10.18
CA THR A 94 10.68 0.46 -9.89
C THR A 94 9.17 0.58 -10.03
N VAL A 95 8.57 1.61 -9.40
CA VAL A 95 7.12 1.87 -9.47
C VAL A 95 6.69 2.20 -10.89
N THR A 96 7.45 3.03 -11.62
CA THR A 96 7.18 3.31 -13.04
C THR A 96 7.23 2.06 -13.90
N SER A 97 8.21 1.18 -13.67
CA SER A 97 8.31 -0.07 -14.43
C SER A 97 7.11 -0.96 -14.16
N LEU A 98 6.69 -1.08 -12.91
CA LEU A 98 5.48 -1.80 -12.53
C LEU A 98 4.23 -1.18 -13.18
N ASP A 99 4.13 0.15 -13.20
CA ASP A 99 3.01 0.87 -13.80
C ASP A 99 2.91 0.59 -15.30
N VAL A 100 4.00 0.73 -16.04
CA VAL A 100 4.04 0.45 -17.48
C VAL A 100 3.73 -1.02 -17.78
N LEU A 101 4.33 -1.96 -17.04
CA LEU A 101 4.13 -3.40 -17.27
C LEU A 101 2.74 -3.88 -16.85
N SER A 102 2.11 -3.24 -15.89
CA SER A 102 0.75 -3.56 -15.45
C SER A 102 -0.34 -2.86 -16.25
N GLY A 103 0.01 -1.91 -17.14
CA GLY A 103 -0.98 -1.12 -17.89
C GLY A 103 -1.63 -0.02 -17.04
N GLY A 104 -0.90 0.62 -16.14
CA GLY A 104 -1.38 1.74 -15.35
C GLY A 104 -2.09 1.33 -14.05
N ARG A 105 -1.59 0.31 -13.34
CA ARG A 105 -2.22 -0.21 -12.11
C ARG A 105 -1.33 -0.14 -10.86
N ALA A 106 -0.10 0.34 -10.99
CA ALA A 106 0.83 0.44 -9.87
C ALA A 106 0.47 1.60 -8.94
N TRP A 107 0.63 1.36 -7.64
CA TRP A 107 0.57 2.38 -6.59
C TRP A 107 1.84 2.31 -5.75
N LEU A 108 2.35 3.46 -5.34
CA LEU A 108 3.42 3.55 -4.35
C LEU A 108 2.80 3.64 -2.96
N GLY A 109 2.86 2.57 -2.17
CA GLY A 109 2.62 2.68 -0.73
C GLY A 109 3.94 2.92 0.00
N ILE A 110 4.04 3.97 0.82
CA ILE A 110 5.29 4.37 1.47
C ILE A 110 5.07 4.85 2.90
N GLY A 111 6.09 4.67 3.75
CA GLY A 111 6.11 5.16 5.13
C GLY A 111 7.52 5.29 5.67
N ALA A 112 7.63 5.83 6.88
CA ALA A 112 8.92 6.06 7.53
C ALA A 112 9.65 4.77 7.97
N GLY A 113 8.99 3.60 7.90
CA GLY A 113 9.52 2.34 8.40
C GLY A 113 9.41 2.20 9.93
N HIS A 114 9.42 0.96 10.44
CA HIS A 114 9.24 0.70 11.87
C HIS A 114 9.98 -0.52 12.42
N TYR A 115 10.52 -1.40 11.55
CA TYR A 115 11.13 -2.66 11.99
C TYR A 115 12.66 -2.53 12.06
N GLU A 116 13.15 -1.97 13.19
CA GLU A 116 14.57 -1.69 13.42
C GLU A 116 15.43 -2.96 13.50
N GLU A 117 14.89 -4.04 14.07
CA GLU A 117 15.61 -5.31 14.22
C GLU A 117 16.01 -5.91 12.86
N GLU A 118 15.08 -5.88 11.89
CA GLU A 118 15.33 -6.30 10.52
C GLU A 118 16.48 -5.50 9.89
N CYS A 119 16.41 -4.19 9.99
CA CYS A 119 17.40 -3.29 9.42
C CYS A 119 18.78 -3.50 10.06
N THR A 120 18.83 -3.60 11.38
CA THR A 120 20.08 -3.85 12.12
C THR A 120 20.67 -5.20 11.75
N GLY A 121 19.85 -6.25 11.68
CA GLY A 121 20.30 -7.60 11.32
C GLY A 121 20.83 -7.71 9.90
N LEU A 122 20.28 -6.93 8.97
CA LEU A 122 20.69 -6.90 7.57
C LEU A 122 21.78 -5.86 7.24
N GLY A 123 22.15 -5.02 8.21
CA GLY A 123 23.08 -3.91 7.96
C GLY A 123 22.48 -2.78 7.11
N VAL A 124 21.15 -2.68 7.05
CA VAL A 124 20.44 -1.58 6.39
C VAL A 124 20.40 -0.39 7.36
N PRO A 125 20.76 0.84 6.91
CA PRO A 125 20.67 2.01 7.77
C PRO A 125 19.26 2.24 8.29
N PHE A 126 19.13 2.47 9.61
CA PHE A 126 17.86 2.80 10.25
C PHE A 126 18.05 4.04 11.13
N PRO A 127 18.06 5.25 10.54
CA PRO A 127 18.28 6.47 11.28
C PRO A 127 17.12 6.78 12.25
N PRO A 128 17.31 7.72 13.18
CA PRO A 128 16.26 8.15 14.08
C PRO A 128 14.98 8.55 13.35
N LEU A 129 13.83 8.39 14.02
CA LEU A 129 12.52 8.62 13.40
C LEU A 129 12.39 10.01 12.75
N ALA A 130 13.02 11.03 13.32
CA ALA A 130 13.02 12.38 12.75
C ALA A 130 13.65 12.41 11.36
N GLU A 131 14.84 11.87 11.23
CA GLU A 131 15.59 11.79 9.98
C GLU A 131 14.88 10.92 8.94
N ARG A 132 14.21 9.84 9.37
CA ARG A 132 13.39 9.00 8.46
C ARG A 132 12.20 9.75 7.89
N PHE A 133 11.60 10.68 8.63
CA PHE A 133 10.54 11.54 8.11
C PHE A 133 11.07 12.63 7.16
N GLU A 134 12.26 13.17 7.42
CA GLU A 134 12.93 14.09 6.50
C GLU A 134 13.28 13.38 5.20
N LEU A 135 13.86 12.17 5.29
CA LEU A 135 14.13 11.32 4.12
C LEU A 135 12.83 10.95 3.38
N LEU A 136 11.72 10.70 4.10
CA LEU A 136 10.42 10.41 3.47
C LEU A 136 9.90 11.61 2.67
N GLU A 137 9.99 12.81 3.22
CA GLU A 137 9.58 14.03 2.50
C GLU A 137 10.44 14.26 1.26
N GLU A 138 11.77 14.13 1.37
CA GLU A 138 12.67 14.25 0.23
C GLU A 138 12.43 13.15 -0.83
N THR A 139 12.16 11.93 -0.39
CA THR A 139 11.80 10.81 -1.30
C THR A 139 10.53 11.11 -2.08
N LEU A 140 9.48 11.60 -1.42
CA LEU A 140 8.25 12.01 -2.07
C LEU A 140 8.50 13.14 -3.08
N GLY A 141 9.28 14.15 -2.68
CA GLY A 141 9.69 15.24 -3.57
C GLY A 141 10.48 14.78 -4.78
N VAL A 142 11.42 13.86 -4.63
CA VAL A 142 12.18 13.28 -5.76
C VAL A 142 11.27 12.45 -6.66
N CYS A 143 10.43 11.59 -6.11
CA CYS A 143 9.52 10.76 -6.89
C CYS A 143 8.56 11.61 -7.74
N THR A 144 7.91 12.59 -7.14
CA THR A 144 6.97 13.46 -7.86
C THR A 144 7.65 14.27 -8.96
N ARG A 145 8.89 14.75 -8.74
CA ARG A 145 9.68 15.44 -9.77
C ARG A 145 10.14 14.52 -10.89
N LEU A 146 10.54 13.28 -10.60
CA LEU A 146 10.87 12.26 -11.61
C LEU A 146 9.65 11.88 -12.47
N TRP A 147 8.44 11.91 -11.91
CA TRP A 147 7.20 11.62 -12.62
C TRP A 147 6.56 12.84 -13.31
N SER A 148 7.14 14.02 -13.18
CA SER A 148 6.62 15.23 -13.80
C SER A 148 7.07 15.38 -15.25
N GLY A 149 6.26 16.08 -16.08
CA GLY A 149 6.59 16.38 -17.46
C GLY A 149 6.76 15.15 -18.36
N GLU A 150 7.50 15.32 -19.44
CA GLU A 150 7.75 14.26 -20.43
C GLU A 150 8.97 13.40 -20.11
N HIS A 151 9.92 13.93 -19.33
CA HIS A 151 11.23 13.29 -19.07
C HIS A 151 11.67 13.37 -17.61
N GLY A 152 10.78 13.64 -16.67
CA GLY A 152 11.11 14.18 -15.38
C GLY A 152 11.24 15.71 -15.46
N ASP A 153 11.50 16.39 -14.35
CA ASP A 153 11.72 17.84 -14.38
C ASP A 153 13.12 18.25 -14.87
N ASP A 154 13.98 17.27 -15.10
CA ASP A 154 15.36 17.37 -15.62
C ASP A 154 16.28 18.32 -14.82
N GLY A 155 15.84 18.81 -13.68
CA GLY A 155 16.62 19.67 -12.76
C GLY A 155 17.38 18.90 -11.72
N ALA A 156 18.23 19.61 -10.97
CA ALA A 156 18.91 19.06 -9.78
C ALA A 156 17.96 19.05 -8.58
N PHE A 157 18.18 18.10 -7.65
CA PHE A 157 17.58 18.07 -6.34
C PHE A 157 18.67 18.12 -5.27
N HIS A 158 18.62 19.10 -4.38
CA HIS A 158 19.56 19.27 -3.28
C HIS A 158 18.78 19.24 -1.96
N GLY A 159 18.71 18.06 -1.34
CA GLY A 159 18.14 17.84 -0.03
C GLY A 159 19.22 17.69 1.05
N GLN A 160 18.79 17.35 2.24
CA GLN A 160 19.68 17.04 3.36
C GLN A 160 20.14 15.57 3.30
N HIS A 161 19.29 14.69 2.79
CA HIS A 161 19.51 13.24 2.72
C HIS A 161 19.68 12.73 1.29
N VAL A 162 19.16 13.46 0.31
CA VAL A 162 19.21 13.09 -1.11
C VAL A 162 19.80 14.24 -1.92
N ASP A 163 20.83 13.92 -2.69
CA ASP A 163 21.45 14.85 -3.65
C ASP A 163 21.48 14.22 -5.03
N ALA A 164 20.89 14.89 -6.02
CA ALA A 164 20.81 14.43 -7.40
C ALA A 164 21.09 15.57 -8.37
N ALA A 165 22.14 15.41 -9.20
CA ALA A 165 22.53 16.43 -10.16
C ALA A 165 21.52 16.62 -11.31
N ARG A 166 20.69 15.59 -11.58
CA ARG A 166 19.73 15.60 -12.67
C ARG A 166 18.62 14.58 -12.46
N LEU A 167 17.35 15.02 -12.49
CA LEU A 167 16.18 14.15 -12.37
C LEU A 167 15.60 13.78 -13.74
N LEU A 168 16.37 13.05 -14.54
CA LEU A 168 15.92 12.50 -15.83
C LEU A 168 15.23 11.13 -15.60
N HIS A 169 14.04 10.94 -16.16
CA HIS A 169 13.23 9.74 -15.98
C HIS A 169 12.46 9.32 -17.22
N LEU A 170 12.83 8.21 -17.82
CA LEU A 170 12.22 7.60 -19.01
C LEU A 170 12.17 6.08 -18.90
N PRO A 171 11.07 5.40 -19.35
CA PRO A 171 9.82 6.03 -19.76
C PRO A 171 9.13 6.71 -18.59
N GLN A 172 8.15 7.55 -18.85
CA GLN A 172 7.21 8.02 -17.83
C GLN A 172 6.19 6.94 -17.49
N ALA A 173 5.56 7.03 -16.32
CA ALA A 173 4.42 6.20 -15.94
C ALA A 173 3.24 6.38 -16.93
N LEU A 174 2.34 5.42 -16.98
CA LEU A 174 1.10 5.54 -17.78
C LEU A 174 0.05 6.36 -17.05
N GLN A 175 -0.03 6.21 -15.72
CA GLN A 175 -0.93 6.98 -14.88
C GLN A 175 -0.52 8.46 -14.82
N ARG A 176 -1.51 9.36 -14.78
CA ARG A 176 -1.30 10.81 -14.73
C ARG A 176 -2.03 11.41 -13.52
N PRO A 177 -1.44 12.37 -12.81
CA PRO A 177 -0.12 13.00 -13.06
C PRO A 177 1.06 12.05 -12.75
N HIS A 178 0.87 11.02 -11.95
CA HIS A 178 1.84 9.99 -11.54
C HIS A 178 1.12 8.74 -11.00
N PRO A 179 1.83 7.62 -10.75
CA PRO A 179 1.27 6.51 -10.00
C PRO A 179 0.80 6.99 -8.64
N PRO A 180 -0.43 6.63 -8.19
CA PRO A 180 -0.96 7.12 -6.91
C PRO A 180 -0.05 6.76 -5.73
N ILE A 181 0.05 7.69 -4.78
CA ILE A 181 0.90 7.58 -3.58
C ILE A 181 0.02 7.36 -2.36
N LEU A 182 0.15 6.20 -1.72
CA LEU A 182 -0.44 5.89 -0.43
C LEU A 182 0.59 6.11 0.67
N ILE A 183 0.33 7.04 1.60
CA ILE A 183 1.20 7.30 2.74
C ILE A 183 0.58 6.70 4.01
N ALA A 184 1.32 5.78 4.66
CA ALA A 184 0.84 5.11 5.85
C ALA A 184 1.30 5.77 7.15
N GLY A 185 0.38 5.83 8.10
CA GLY A 185 0.59 6.30 9.45
C GLY A 185 -0.46 7.30 9.91
N THR A 186 -0.56 7.46 11.23
CA THR A 186 -1.59 8.27 11.89
C THR A 186 -1.04 9.52 12.57
N GLY A 187 0.23 9.83 12.34
CA GLY A 187 0.93 10.94 13.00
C GLY A 187 0.46 12.31 12.51
N GLU A 188 -0.35 13.01 13.30
CA GLU A 188 -0.91 14.32 12.97
C GLU A 188 0.15 15.38 12.66
N ARG A 189 1.32 15.31 13.31
CA ARG A 189 2.39 16.31 13.16
C ARG A 189 3.34 16.04 11.99
N ARG A 190 3.40 14.84 11.47
CA ARG A 190 4.38 14.45 10.43
C ARG A 190 3.74 13.72 9.27
N THR A 191 2.94 12.68 9.52
CA THR A 191 2.36 11.86 8.45
C THR A 191 1.26 12.61 7.73
N LEU A 192 0.26 13.14 8.44
CA LEU A 192 -0.88 13.82 7.80
C LEU A 192 -0.46 15.07 7.00
N PRO A 193 0.54 15.89 7.41
CA PRO A 193 1.07 16.95 6.53
C PRO A 193 1.66 16.43 5.21
N LEU A 194 2.36 15.28 5.24
CA LEU A 194 2.86 14.67 4.01
C LEU A 194 1.73 14.10 3.14
N VAL A 195 0.69 13.52 3.76
CA VAL A 195 -0.52 13.09 3.03
C VAL A 195 -1.17 14.28 2.34
N ALA A 196 -1.43 15.39 3.05
CA ALA A 196 -2.04 16.58 2.48
C ALA A 196 -1.25 17.15 1.30
N ARG A 197 0.09 17.05 1.33
CA ARG A 197 0.98 17.62 0.31
C ARG A 197 1.23 16.70 -0.87
N TYR A 198 1.38 15.40 -0.65
CA TYR A 198 1.88 14.44 -1.64
C TYR A 198 0.98 13.21 -1.86
N GLY A 199 0.10 12.88 -0.89
CA GLY A 199 -0.62 11.62 -0.90
C GLY A 199 -1.88 11.66 -1.76
N ASP A 200 -2.11 10.62 -2.54
CA ASP A 200 -3.39 10.34 -3.19
C ASP A 200 -4.26 9.43 -2.32
N ALA A 201 -3.64 8.79 -1.33
CA ALA A 201 -4.32 8.01 -0.31
C ALA A 201 -3.59 8.09 1.04
N CYS A 202 -4.34 7.94 2.12
CA CYS A 202 -3.80 7.72 3.45
C CYS A 202 -4.16 6.33 3.96
N SER A 203 -3.29 5.71 4.77
CA SER A 203 -3.61 4.46 5.46
C SER A 203 -3.65 4.69 6.97
N LEU A 204 -4.85 4.64 7.53
CA LEU A 204 -5.13 4.85 8.94
C LEU A 204 -5.23 3.50 9.69
N ARG A 205 -5.14 3.55 11.02
CA ARG A 205 -5.43 2.39 11.85
C ARG A 205 -6.90 2.37 12.23
N PRO A 206 -7.55 1.19 12.28
CA PRO A 206 -8.92 1.11 12.73
C PRO A 206 -9.05 1.55 14.18
N GLY A 207 -9.90 2.53 14.44
CA GLY A 207 -10.09 3.08 15.78
C GLY A 207 -11.05 4.25 15.81
N PRO A 208 -11.54 4.61 17.01
CA PRO A 208 -12.43 5.76 17.20
C PRO A 208 -11.76 7.11 16.93
N GLU A 209 -10.44 7.14 16.73
CA GLU A 209 -9.65 8.34 16.42
C GLU A 209 -9.77 8.78 14.96
N ILE A 210 -10.25 7.90 14.06
CA ILE A 210 -10.36 8.18 12.62
C ILE A 210 -11.03 9.52 12.33
N PRO A 211 -12.20 9.87 12.90
CA PRO A 211 -12.84 11.15 12.60
C PRO A 211 -11.97 12.35 12.93
N ALA A 212 -11.28 12.35 14.08
CA ALA A 212 -10.39 13.46 14.47
C ALA A 212 -9.17 13.55 13.54
N GLN A 213 -8.63 12.41 13.09
CA GLN A 213 -7.53 12.38 12.12
C GLN A 213 -7.97 12.90 10.75
N LEU A 214 -9.18 12.56 10.30
CA LEU A 214 -9.76 13.08 9.06
C LEU A 214 -10.08 14.57 9.14
N ASP A 215 -10.51 15.09 10.29
CA ASP A 215 -10.69 16.52 10.51
C ASP A 215 -9.34 17.27 10.46
N THR A 216 -8.30 16.69 11.06
CA THR A 216 -6.93 17.23 10.95
C THR A 216 -6.44 17.22 9.50
N LEU A 217 -6.66 16.12 8.77
CA LEU A 217 -6.28 16.02 7.36
C LEU A 217 -7.01 17.06 6.50
N ARG A 218 -8.31 17.28 6.75
CA ARG A 218 -9.09 18.32 6.05
C ARG A 218 -8.48 19.71 6.26
N GLN A 219 -8.17 20.07 7.50
CA GLN A 219 -7.52 21.36 7.81
C GLN A 219 -6.18 21.52 7.09
N LEU A 220 -5.35 20.48 7.09
CA LEU A 220 -4.06 20.52 6.40
C LEU A 220 -4.21 20.62 4.87
N CYS A 221 -5.23 20.01 4.29
CA CYS A 221 -5.55 20.15 2.88
C CYS A 221 -6.02 21.57 2.55
N ASP A 222 -6.87 22.18 3.39
CA ASP A 222 -7.32 23.56 3.24
C ASP A 222 -6.13 24.54 3.27
N GLU A 223 -5.18 24.33 4.21
CA GLU A 223 -3.94 25.10 4.29
C GLU A 223 -3.04 24.93 3.05
N ALA A 224 -3.03 23.73 2.46
CA ALA A 224 -2.28 23.42 1.24
C ALA A 224 -3.01 23.84 -0.06
N GLY A 225 -4.25 24.31 0.03
CA GLY A 225 -5.09 24.65 -1.12
C GLY A 225 -5.52 23.44 -1.95
N ARG A 226 -5.71 22.29 -1.31
CA ARG A 226 -6.06 21.01 -1.93
C ARG A 226 -7.42 20.51 -1.44
N ASP A 227 -8.22 19.90 -2.32
CA ASP A 227 -9.46 19.25 -1.91
C ASP A 227 -9.16 17.90 -1.22
N VAL A 228 -9.62 17.74 0.02
CA VAL A 228 -9.48 16.50 0.78
C VAL A 228 -10.22 15.32 0.12
N ALA A 229 -11.23 15.58 -0.69
CA ALA A 229 -11.96 14.56 -1.43
C ALA A 229 -11.10 13.85 -2.51
N GLU A 230 -9.95 14.45 -2.90
CA GLU A 230 -8.98 13.80 -3.79
C GLU A 230 -8.16 12.71 -3.10
N ILE A 231 -8.23 12.59 -1.78
CA ILE A 231 -7.43 11.66 -0.98
C ILE A 231 -8.28 10.45 -0.60
N GLU A 232 -7.97 9.27 -1.14
CA GLU A 232 -8.61 8.02 -0.77
C GLU A 232 -8.26 7.65 0.68
N ARG A 233 -9.27 7.46 1.52
CA ARG A 233 -9.13 7.15 2.94
C ARG A 233 -9.11 5.63 3.12
N THR A 234 -7.95 5.05 3.43
CA THR A 234 -7.82 3.60 3.58
C THR A 234 -7.56 3.19 5.02
N CYS A 235 -7.94 1.96 5.36
CA CYS A 235 -7.71 1.40 6.67
C CYS A 235 -7.24 -0.06 6.56
N ALA A 236 -6.24 -0.45 7.36
CA ALA A 236 -5.79 -1.82 7.42
C ALA A 236 -6.69 -2.65 8.35
N TYR A 237 -7.04 -3.88 7.93
CA TYR A 237 -7.89 -4.78 8.72
C TYR A 237 -7.48 -6.26 8.54
N ALA A 238 -8.15 -7.18 9.23
CA ALA A 238 -8.05 -8.62 9.00
C ALA A 238 -9.36 -9.11 8.35
N PHE A 239 -9.24 -9.82 7.23
CA PHE A 239 -10.35 -10.52 6.61
C PHE A 239 -10.34 -11.98 7.07
N ASP A 240 -11.29 -12.35 7.90
CA ASP A 240 -11.45 -13.72 8.38
C ASP A 240 -12.87 -14.22 8.07
N PRO A 241 -13.19 -14.45 6.77
CA PRO A 241 -14.51 -14.91 6.36
C PRO A 241 -14.66 -16.41 6.58
N ASP A 242 -15.78 -16.82 7.16
CA ASP A 242 -16.27 -18.21 7.08
C ASP A 242 -17.06 -18.45 5.78
N ASP A 243 -17.72 -19.58 5.66
CA ASP A 243 -18.51 -19.93 4.48
C ASP A 243 -19.93 -19.38 4.55
N GLY A 244 -20.06 -18.05 4.63
CA GLY A 244 -21.34 -17.33 4.69
C GLY A 244 -21.99 -17.33 6.08
N GLY A 245 -21.24 -17.62 7.13
CA GLY A 245 -21.70 -17.70 8.50
C GLY A 245 -21.46 -16.42 9.31
N PRO A 246 -21.38 -16.53 10.66
CA PRO A 246 -21.28 -15.39 11.57
C PRO A 246 -20.04 -14.52 11.38
N GLN A 247 -18.90 -15.08 10.92
CA GLN A 247 -17.69 -14.29 10.70
C GLN A 247 -17.82 -13.34 9.50
N CYS A 248 -18.53 -13.78 8.45
CA CYS A 248 -18.87 -12.89 7.33
C CYS A 248 -19.76 -11.73 7.78
N GLU A 249 -20.77 -11.98 8.62
CA GLU A 249 -21.64 -10.91 9.15
C GLU A 249 -20.83 -9.93 10.02
N GLN A 250 -19.97 -10.45 10.90
CA GLN A 250 -19.11 -9.61 11.72
C GLN A 250 -18.16 -8.74 10.88
N LEU A 251 -17.58 -9.31 9.83
CA LEU A 251 -16.74 -8.54 8.91
C LEU A 251 -17.52 -7.44 8.22
N LEU A 252 -18.73 -7.73 7.70
CA LEU A 252 -19.58 -6.74 7.08
C LEU A 252 -20.03 -5.63 8.05
N ASP A 253 -20.29 -5.95 9.30
CA ASP A 253 -20.59 -4.96 10.33
C ASP A 253 -19.39 -4.05 10.61
N GLN A 254 -18.18 -4.60 10.62
CA GLN A 254 -16.93 -3.81 10.72
C GLN A 254 -16.72 -2.91 9.49
N LEU A 255 -16.98 -3.42 8.29
CA LEU A 255 -16.91 -2.61 7.07
C LEU A 255 -17.91 -1.45 7.09
N ARG A 256 -19.15 -1.68 7.53
CA ARG A 256 -20.15 -0.62 7.71
C ARG A 256 -19.72 0.40 8.75
N TRP A 257 -19.14 -0.06 9.87
CA TRP A 257 -18.62 0.84 10.90
C TRP A 257 -17.49 1.71 10.37
N LEU A 258 -16.51 1.13 9.64
CA LEU A 258 -15.41 1.89 9.03
C LEU A 258 -15.93 2.88 7.97
N ALA A 259 -16.89 2.48 7.16
CA ALA A 259 -17.56 3.35 6.19
C ALA A 259 -18.22 4.55 6.88
N GLY A 260 -18.92 4.29 7.99
CA GLY A 260 -19.54 5.33 8.83
C GLY A 260 -18.54 6.29 9.48
N LEU A 261 -17.27 5.88 9.60
CA LEU A 261 -16.16 6.76 10.03
C LEU A 261 -15.50 7.51 8.86
N GLY A 262 -15.94 7.28 7.62
CA GLY A 262 -15.43 7.94 6.43
C GLY A 262 -14.30 7.20 5.73
N ILE A 263 -14.16 5.89 5.90
CA ILE A 263 -13.16 5.08 5.18
C ILE A 263 -13.73 4.61 3.84
N ASP A 264 -12.98 4.83 2.76
CA ASP A 264 -13.36 4.46 1.38
C ASP A 264 -12.96 3.03 1.03
N THR A 265 -11.78 2.60 1.52
CA THR A 265 -11.14 1.33 1.14
C THR A 265 -10.60 0.62 2.37
N VAL A 266 -10.87 -0.68 2.48
CA VAL A 266 -10.25 -1.54 3.49
C VAL A 266 -9.20 -2.45 2.83
N ILE A 267 -7.96 -2.37 3.34
CA ILE A 267 -6.85 -3.22 2.92
C ILE A 267 -6.72 -4.34 3.94
N GLY A 268 -7.25 -5.50 3.59
CA GLY A 268 -7.39 -6.62 4.52
C GLY A 268 -6.47 -7.79 4.23
N ARG A 269 -5.77 -8.26 5.27
CA ARG A 269 -5.05 -9.52 5.20
C ARG A 269 -6.00 -10.69 5.39
N VAL A 270 -5.66 -11.80 4.75
CA VAL A 270 -6.30 -13.10 5.00
C VAL A 270 -5.33 -13.99 5.78
N ASP A 271 -5.82 -14.61 6.83
CA ASP A 271 -5.07 -15.57 7.64
C ASP A 271 -5.42 -17.02 7.22
N GLY A 272 -4.64 -18.00 7.69
CA GLY A 272 -4.84 -19.42 7.41
C GLY A 272 -3.76 -20.04 6.52
N ASP A 273 -3.87 -21.35 6.35
CA ASP A 273 -2.88 -22.19 5.66
C ASP A 273 -3.07 -22.24 4.13
N ASP A 274 -4.22 -21.78 3.61
CA ASP A 274 -4.52 -21.68 2.18
C ASP A 274 -5.27 -20.39 1.87
N PRO A 275 -4.59 -19.36 1.34
CA PRO A 275 -5.19 -18.07 1.04
C PRO A 275 -6.28 -18.14 -0.02
N ARG A 276 -6.25 -19.15 -0.92
CA ARG A 276 -7.27 -19.33 -1.97
C ARG A 276 -8.65 -19.52 -1.38
N ARG A 277 -8.77 -20.28 -0.27
CA ARG A 277 -10.05 -20.51 0.41
C ARG A 277 -10.61 -19.21 1.01
N ALA A 278 -9.76 -18.41 1.63
CA ALA A 278 -10.18 -17.15 2.21
C ALA A 278 -10.64 -16.15 1.14
N VAL A 279 -9.90 -16.06 0.03
CA VAL A 279 -10.25 -15.20 -1.11
C VAL A 279 -11.55 -15.65 -1.78
N ASP A 280 -11.76 -16.95 -2.00
CA ASP A 280 -13.01 -17.50 -2.54
C ASP A 280 -14.22 -17.16 -1.64
N ARG A 281 -14.09 -17.27 -0.32
CA ARG A 281 -15.15 -16.88 0.64
C ARG A 281 -15.42 -15.38 0.62
N LEU A 282 -14.37 -14.54 0.58
CA LEU A 282 -14.53 -13.09 0.42
C LEU A 282 -15.32 -12.75 -0.85
N ALA A 283 -14.91 -13.32 -1.98
CA ALA A 283 -15.55 -13.09 -3.28
C ALA A 283 -17.04 -13.47 -3.28
N ARG A 284 -17.38 -14.59 -2.66
CA ARG A 284 -18.77 -15.08 -2.66
C ARG A 284 -19.68 -14.39 -1.65
N HIS A 285 -19.15 -14.11 -0.45
CA HIS A 285 -20.01 -13.77 0.69
C HIS A 285 -19.85 -12.32 1.20
N VAL A 286 -18.72 -11.67 0.88
CA VAL A 286 -18.41 -10.33 1.41
C VAL A 286 -18.41 -9.27 0.31
N VAL A 287 -17.66 -9.47 -0.78
CA VAL A 287 -17.48 -8.47 -1.85
C VAL A 287 -18.83 -7.96 -2.39
N PRO A 288 -19.80 -8.81 -2.80
CA PRO A 288 -21.06 -8.32 -3.36
C PRO A 288 -21.86 -7.42 -2.40
N ARG A 289 -21.69 -7.63 -1.10
CA ARG A 289 -22.37 -6.86 -0.06
C ARG A 289 -21.58 -5.64 0.38
N ALA A 290 -20.25 -5.69 0.27
CA ALA A 290 -19.38 -4.55 0.51
C ALA A 290 -19.57 -3.45 -0.55
N ASP A 291 -19.85 -3.81 -1.80
CA ASP A 291 -20.16 -2.88 -2.89
C ASP A 291 -21.40 -2.02 -2.62
N GLU A 292 -22.34 -2.51 -1.77
CA GLU A 292 -23.54 -1.78 -1.36
C GLU A 292 -23.26 -0.81 -0.19
N ILE A 293 -22.07 -0.84 0.42
CA ILE A 293 -21.71 0.02 1.55
C ILE A 293 -21.14 1.34 1.02
N GLU A 294 -21.83 2.44 1.28
CA GLU A 294 -21.38 3.79 0.92
C GLU A 294 -20.60 4.41 2.10
N PRO A 295 -19.37 4.92 1.88
CA PRO A 295 -18.64 5.71 2.87
C PRO A 295 -19.33 7.03 3.18
N ALA A 296 -19.20 7.50 4.44
CA ALA A 296 -19.79 8.75 4.90
C ALA A 296 -19.03 9.99 4.39
#